data_57564c289c7702bf686cdc8b21d8c9cc
#
_entry.id   57564c289c7702bf686cdc8b21d8c9cc
#
_cell.length_a   1.000
_cell.length_b   1.000
_cell.length_c   1.000
_cell.angle_alpha   90.00
_cell.angle_beta   90.00
_cell.angle_gamma   90.00
#
_symmetry.space_group_name_H-M   'P 1'
#
loop_
_entity.id
_entity.type
_entity.pdbx_description
1 polymer ?
#
loop_
_entity_poly.entity_id
_entity_poly.type
_entity_poly.pdbx_seq_one_letter_code
_entity_poly.pdbx_strand_id
1 'polypeptide(L)'
;MASLTVNSALVVLFLTCVAAMATKANVQIIKDNNCETKMGLPCVLEAFTSIFETGTISSKCCGELVRLGKVCHSTLVKRTLENPLFKDRSPARIIAKSIQTWNNCLALIDSPSPSA
;
A
#
# COMPACT_ATOMS: atom_id res chain seq x y z
N MET A 1 -20.28 9.42 3.71
CA MET A 1 -19.54 10.69 3.67
C MET A 1 -18.45 10.75 4.71
N ALA A 2 -18.77 10.46 5.97
CA ALA A 2 -17.75 10.45 7.03
C ALA A 2 -16.64 9.43 6.75
N SER A 3 -17.00 8.25 6.24
CA SER A 3 -16.01 7.22 5.93
C SER A 3 -15.06 7.65 4.81
N LEU A 4 -15.57 8.35 3.81
CA LEU A 4 -14.73 8.85 2.72
C LEU A 4 -13.74 9.90 3.23
N THR A 5 -14.22 10.80 4.08
CA THR A 5 -13.36 11.82 4.70
C THR A 5 -12.30 11.17 5.59
N VAL A 6 -12.70 10.16 6.38
CA VAL A 6 -11.75 9.43 7.25
C VAL A 6 -10.70 8.72 6.40
N ASN A 7 -11.11 8.07 5.31
CA ASN A 7 -10.16 7.39 4.44
C ASN A 7 -9.18 8.37 3.79
N SER A 8 -9.66 9.54 3.37
CA SER A 8 -8.80 10.57 2.83
C SER A 8 -7.79 11.07 3.86
N ALA A 9 -8.26 11.29 5.09
CA ALA A 9 -7.38 11.71 6.18
C ALA A 9 -6.33 10.64 6.48
N LEU A 10 -6.72 9.35 6.47
CA LEU A 10 -5.78 8.25 6.69
C LEU A 10 -4.74 8.16 5.58
N VAL A 11 -5.13 8.38 4.33
CA VAL A 11 -4.18 8.39 3.22
C VAL A 11 -3.21 9.54 3.35
N VAL A 12 -3.68 10.73 3.72
CA VAL A 12 -2.80 11.88 3.95
C VAL A 12 -1.86 11.60 5.11
N LEU A 13 -2.37 11.04 6.22
CA LEU A 13 -1.53 10.65 7.35
C LEU A 13 -0.50 9.61 6.94
N PHE A 14 -0.91 8.63 6.13
CA PHE A 14 0.00 7.61 5.62
C PHE A 14 1.16 8.25 4.85
N LEU A 15 0.85 9.18 3.93
CA LEU A 15 1.86 9.84 3.12
C LEU A 15 2.75 10.77 3.94
N THR A 16 2.18 11.50 4.90
CA THR A 16 2.95 12.44 5.72
C THR A 16 3.74 11.76 6.82
N CYS A 17 3.18 10.70 7.44
CA CYS A 17 3.88 9.95 8.48
C CYS A 17 5.10 9.22 7.94
N VAL A 18 5.16 8.96 6.65
CA VAL A 18 6.35 8.42 6.01
C VAL A 18 7.57 9.29 6.34
N ALA A 19 7.42 10.61 6.33
CA ALA A 19 8.53 11.51 6.60
C ALA A 19 8.79 11.73 8.09
N ALA A 20 7.75 11.66 8.94
CA ALA A 20 7.83 12.10 10.32
C ALA A 20 8.14 10.97 11.31
N MET A 21 7.68 9.77 11.06
CA MET A 21 7.70 8.69 12.06
C MET A 21 8.49 7.46 11.64
N ALA A 22 9.17 7.54 10.50
CA ALA A 22 9.89 6.39 9.95
C ALA A 22 11.21 6.14 10.65
N THR A 23 11.61 4.88 10.72
CA THR A 23 13.01 4.55 10.94
C THR A 23 13.82 5.08 9.75
N LYS A 24 15.08 5.42 9.98
CA LYS A 24 15.94 5.92 8.90
C LYS A 24 16.02 4.94 7.73
N ALA A 25 16.07 3.64 8.03
CA ALA A 25 16.18 2.61 7.00
C ALA A 25 14.96 2.63 6.07
N ASN A 26 13.74 2.72 6.62
CA ASN A 26 12.52 2.75 5.81
C ASN A 26 12.42 4.03 5.00
N VAL A 27 12.77 5.17 5.58
CA VAL A 27 12.78 6.46 4.86
C VAL A 27 13.74 6.40 3.69
N GLN A 28 14.93 5.85 3.92
CA GLN A 28 15.96 5.78 2.89
C GLN A 28 15.51 4.89 1.72
N ILE A 29 14.92 3.73 2.03
CA ILE A 29 14.41 2.82 1.00
C ILE A 29 13.32 3.51 0.17
N ILE A 30 12.41 4.22 0.84
CA ILE A 30 11.32 4.94 0.17
C ILE A 30 11.89 6.00 -0.78
N LYS A 31 12.88 6.76 -0.33
CA LYS A 31 13.51 7.80 -1.16
C LYS A 31 14.29 7.21 -2.32
N ASP A 32 15.09 6.19 -2.05
CA ASP A 32 15.95 5.58 -3.07
C ASP A 32 15.16 4.96 -4.20
N ASN A 33 13.96 4.45 -3.89
CA ASN A 33 13.11 3.79 -4.87
C ASN A 33 11.98 4.68 -5.38
N ASN A 34 11.91 5.93 -4.96
CA ASN A 34 10.86 6.87 -5.36
C ASN A 34 9.44 6.32 -5.11
N CYS A 35 9.26 5.64 -3.99
CA CYS A 35 8.01 4.93 -3.69
C CYS A 35 6.78 5.85 -3.71
N GLU A 36 6.96 7.10 -3.33
CA GLU A 36 5.84 8.06 -3.21
C GLU A 36 5.31 8.55 -4.54
N THR A 37 6.07 8.41 -5.62
CA THR A 37 5.72 8.95 -6.93
C THR A 37 5.31 7.90 -7.95
N LYS A 38 5.45 6.62 -7.61
CA LYS A 38 5.19 5.54 -8.57
C LYS A 38 3.72 5.12 -8.65
N MET A 39 2.91 5.57 -7.71
CA MET A 39 1.51 5.16 -7.62
C MET A 39 0.63 6.37 -7.40
N GLY A 40 -0.45 6.46 -8.18
CA GLY A 40 -1.39 7.55 -8.05
C GLY A 40 -2.21 7.46 -6.78
N LEU A 41 -2.67 8.60 -6.28
CA LEU A 41 -3.42 8.66 -5.02
C LEU A 41 -4.66 7.75 -5.00
N PRO A 42 -5.48 7.68 -6.06
CA PRO A 42 -6.62 6.77 -6.06
C PRO A 42 -6.22 5.31 -5.85
N CYS A 43 -5.11 4.89 -6.45
CA CYS A 43 -4.65 3.51 -6.31
C CYS A 43 -3.97 3.28 -4.96
N VAL A 44 -3.34 4.29 -4.38
CA VAL A 44 -2.84 4.21 -3.01
C VAL A 44 -4.01 3.93 -2.06
N LEU A 45 -5.13 4.63 -2.25
CA LEU A 45 -6.32 4.44 -1.42
C LEU A 45 -6.90 3.03 -1.59
N GLU A 46 -6.99 2.51 -2.80
CA GLU A 46 -7.47 1.15 -3.04
C GLU A 46 -6.56 0.12 -2.39
N ALA A 47 -5.25 0.27 -2.53
CA ALA A 47 -4.29 -0.64 -1.92
C ALA A 47 -4.42 -0.60 -0.39
N PHE A 48 -4.52 0.60 0.17
CA PHE A 48 -4.68 0.77 1.61
C PHE A 48 -5.94 0.07 2.10
N THR A 49 -7.08 0.31 1.47
CA THR A 49 -8.34 -0.30 1.93
C THR A 49 -8.34 -1.81 1.76
N SER A 50 -7.69 -2.34 0.73
CA SER A 50 -7.62 -3.79 0.53
C SER A 50 -6.74 -4.47 1.57
N ILE A 51 -5.73 -3.79 2.07
CA ILE A 51 -4.77 -4.36 3.02
C ILE A 51 -5.21 -4.12 4.47
N PHE A 52 -5.60 -2.90 4.79
CA PHE A 52 -5.90 -2.49 6.16
C PHE A 52 -7.39 -2.56 6.51
N GLU A 53 -8.25 -2.64 5.53
CA GLU A 53 -9.70 -2.70 5.73
C GLU A 53 -10.29 -3.86 4.92
N THR A 54 -11.47 -3.67 4.34
CA THR A 54 -12.17 -4.73 3.64
C THR A 54 -12.43 -4.40 2.17
N GLY A 55 -11.53 -3.69 1.56
CA GLY A 55 -11.68 -3.34 0.15
C GLY A 55 -11.06 -4.37 -0.79
N THR A 56 -11.23 -4.13 -2.07
CA THR A 56 -10.58 -4.89 -3.12
C THR A 56 -9.79 -3.92 -4.01
N ILE A 57 -8.77 -4.43 -4.66
CA ILE A 57 -7.95 -3.61 -5.56
C ILE A 57 -8.32 -3.93 -7.01
N SER A 58 -8.50 -2.89 -7.82
CA SER A 58 -8.85 -3.06 -9.23
C SER A 58 -7.66 -3.51 -10.06
N SER A 59 -7.93 -4.04 -11.25
CA SER A 59 -6.87 -4.46 -12.16
C SER A 59 -5.94 -3.32 -12.52
N LYS A 60 -6.49 -2.13 -12.72
CA LYS A 60 -5.69 -0.93 -13.00
C LYS A 60 -4.73 -0.64 -11.86
N CYS A 61 -5.22 -0.66 -10.64
CA CYS A 61 -4.41 -0.37 -9.46
C CYS A 61 -3.45 -1.51 -9.15
N CYS A 62 -3.79 -2.75 -9.50
CA CYS A 62 -2.84 -3.86 -9.47
C CYS A 62 -1.64 -3.58 -10.36
N GLY A 63 -1.89 -3.06 -11.56
CA GLY A 63 -0.80 -2.68 -12.47
C GLY A 63 0.12 -1.65 -11.86
N GLU A 64 -0.46 -0.64 -11.21
CA GLU A 64 0.35 0.39 -10.53
C GLU A 64 1.10 -0.19 -9.33
N LEU A 65 0.48 -1.10 -8.58
CA LEU A 65 1.11 -1.73 -7.43
C LEU A 65 2.32 -2.56 -7.85
N VAL A 66 2.19 -3.34 -8.92
CA VAL A 66 3.31 -4.13 -9.43
C VAL A 66 4.42 -3.23 -9.95
N ARG A 67 4.07 -2.12 -10.60
CA ARG A 67 5.04 -1.12 -11.05
C ARG A 67 5.74 -0.45 -9.88
N LEU A 68 5.02 -0.23 -8.78
CA LEU A 68 5.60 0.30 -7.55
C LEU A 68 6.75 -0.58 -7.08
N GLY A 69 6.58 -1.88 -7.17
CA GLY A 69 7.59 -2.85 -6.80
C GLY A 69 7.40 -3.41 -5.40
N LYS A 70 7.90 -4.62 -5.22
CA LYS A 70 7.74 -5.35 -3.97
C LYS A 70 8.40 -4.65 -2.79
N VAL A 71 9.57 -4.06 -3.01
CA VAL A 71 10.33 -3.36 -1.96
C VAL A 71 9.53 -2.16 -1.46
N CYS A 72 9.04 -1.32 -2.39
CA CYS A 72 8.22 -0.17 -2.02
C CYS A 72 6.95 -0.61 -1.31
N HIS A 73 6.26 -1.61 -1.85
CA HIS A 73 5.01 -2.11 -1.28
C HIS A 73 5.21 -2.57 0.17
N SER A 74 6.17 -3.46 0.40
CA SER A 74 6.39 -4.00 1.74
C SER A 74 6.87 -2.93 2.71
N THR A 75 7.71 -2.03 2.25
CA THR A 75 8.24 -0.96 3.10
C THR A 75 7.14 0.02 3.51
N LEU A 76 6.27 0.40 2.56
CA LEU A 76 5.17 1.29 2.86
C LEU A 76 4.16 0.66 3.84
N VAL A 77 3.91 -0.64 3.72
CA VAL A 77 3.04 -1.35 4.67
C VAL A 77 3.66 -1.33 6.07
N LYS A 78 4.93 -1.65 6.19
CA LYS A 78 5.62 -1.62 7.49
C LYS A 78 5.62 -0.23 8.10
N ARG A 79 5.83 0.78 7.28
CA ARG A 79 5.79 2.16 7.73
C ARG A 79 4.43 2.55 8.27
N THR A 80 3.37 2.14 7.57
CA THR A 80 2.01 2.42 8.01
C THR A 80 1.72 1.76 9.35
N LEU A 81 2.21 0.54 9.55
CA LEU A 81 2.03 -0.17 10.81
C LEU A 81 2.75 0.50 11.98
N GLU A 82 3.78 1.30 11.72
CA GLU A 82 4.47 2.06 12.77
C GLU A 82 3.64 3.24 13.29
N ASN A 83 2.60 3.64 12.54
CA ASN A 83 1.74 4.74 12.94
C ASN A 83 0.88 4.32 14.15
N PRO A 84 0.85 5.14 15.24
CA PRO A 84 0.06 4.81 16.41
C PRO A 84 -1.42 4.59 16.15
N LEU A 85 -1.96 5.13 15.06
CA LEU A 85 -3.37 4.91 14.68
C LEU A 85 -3.67 3.43 14.42
N PHE A 86 -2.66 2.63 14.12
CA PHE A 86 -2.83 1.21 13.79
C PHE A 86 -2.30 0.29 14.88
N LYS A 87 -2.05 0.82 16.07
CA LYS A 87 -1.51 0.03 17.19
C LYS A 87 -2.40 -1.13 17.59
N ASP A 88 -3.70 -1.02 17.37
CA ASP A 88 -4.67 -2.06 17.72
C ASP A 88 -4.85 -3.09 16.61
N ARG A 89 -4.20 -2.90 15.46
CA ARG A 89 -4.24 -3.85 14.36
C ARG A 89 -3.16 -4.90 14.54
N SER A 90 -3.46 -6.14 14.15
CA SER A 90 -2.47 -7.22 14.18
C SER A 90 -1.46 -7.03 13.05
N PRO A 91 -0.19 -6.76 13.35
CA PRO A 91 0.82 -6.61 12.28
C PRO A 91 0.94 -7.86 11.42
N ALA A 92 0.90 -9.04 12.04
CA ALA A 92 1.01 -10.30 11.30
C ALA A 92 -0.12 -10.45 10.29
N ARG A 93 -1.33 -10.09 10.68
CA ARG A 93 -2.51 -10.17 9.81
C ARG A 93 -2.43 -9.18 8.65
N ILE A 94 -2.00 -7.96 8.94
CA ILE A 94 -1.84 -6.92 7.93
C ILE A 94 -0.75 -7.31 6.93
N ILE A 95 0.38 -7.81 7.42
CA ILE A 95 1.48 -8.24 6.56
C ILE A 95 1.02 -9.41 5.68
N ALA A 96 0.30 -10.38 6.24
CA ALA A 96 -0.22 -11.50 5.46
C ALA A 96 -1.16 -11.02 4.35
N LYS A 97 -2.03 -10.07 4.65
CA LYS A 97 -2.93 -9.48 3.67
C LYS A 97 -2.17 -8.72 2.59
N SER A 98 -1.11 -8.02 2.97
CA SER A 98 -0.30 -7.27 2.02
C SER A 98 0.42 -8.21 1.04
N ILE A 99 0.91 -9.33 1.54
CA ILE A 99 1.56 -10.35 0.70
C ILE A 99 0.52 -10.98 -0.25
N GLN A 100 -0.66 -11.29 0.27
CA GLN A 100 -1.74 -11.84 -0.54
C GLN A 100 -2.14 -10.87 -1.66
N THR A 101 -2.30 -9.60 -1.34
CA THR A 101 -2.64 -8.57 -2.32
C THR A 101 -1.56 -8.47 -3.39
N TRP A 102 -0.29 -8.46 -2.99
CA TRP A 102 0.81 -8.42 -3.93
C TRP A 102 0.80 -9.64 -4.85
N ASN A 103 0.66 -10.84 -4.28
CA ASN A 103 0.68 -12.06 -5.07
C ASN A 103 -0.51 -12.14 -6.03
N ASN A 104 -1.67 -11.69 -5.60
CA ASN A 104 -2.86 -11.66 -6.46
C ASN A 104 -2.66 -10.69 -7.62
N CYS A 105 -2.10 -9.53 -7.35
CA CYS A 105 -1.84 -8.54 -8.40
C CYS A 105 -0.75 -9.03 -9.36
N LEU A 106 0.29 -9.66 -8.83
CA LEU A 106 1.35 -10.19 -9.66
C LEU A 106 0.84 -11.29 -10.60
N ALA A 107 0.02 -12.20 -10.08
CA ALA A 107 -0.59 -13.26 -10.88
C ALA A 107 -1.48 -12.70 -11.98
N LEU A 108 -2.23 -11.64 -11.69
CA LEU A 108 -3.10 -11.01 -12.66
C LEU A 108 -2.32 -10.38 -13.81
N ILE A 109 -1.16 -9.79 -13.51
CA ILE A 109 -0.32 -9.12 -14.50
C ILE A 109 0.47 -10.16 -15.32
N ASP A 110 0.99 -11.20 -14.66
CA ASP A 110 1.81 -12.22 -15.31
C ASP A 110 1.01 -13.24 -16.07
N SER A 111 -0.29 -13.38 -15.77
CA SER A 111 -1.14 -14.32 -16.50
C SER A 111 -1.25 -13.92 -17.96
N PRO A 112 -1.04 -14.86 -18.89
CA PRO A 112 -1.31 -14.55 -20.29
C PRO A 112 -2.79 -14.21 -20.44
N SER A 113 -3.06 -13.12 -21.13
CA SER A 113 -4.44 -12.73 -21.38
C SER A 113 -5.11 -13.79 -22.24
N PRO A 114 -6.30 -14.28 -21.87
CA PRO A 114 -7.00 -15.25 -22.69
C PRO A 114 -7.33 -14.72 -24.08
N SER A 115 -7.36 -13.42 -24.23
CA SER A 115 -7.66 -12.77 -25.50
C SER A 115 -6.40 -12.50 -26.32
N ALA A 116 -5.25 -12.78 -25.78
CA ALA A 116 -4.00 -12.52 -26.49
C ALA A 116 -3.70 -13.56 -27.54
#